data_b6d0b64ffd208dcc46db4a8d56a84cf5
#
_entry.id   b6d0b64ffd208dcc46db4a8d56a84cf5
#
_cell.length_a   1.000
_cell.length_b   1.000
_cell.length_c   1.000
_cell.angle_alpha   90.00
_cell.angle_beta   90.00
_cell.angle_gamma   90.00
#
_symmetry.space_group_name_H-M   'P 1'
#
loop_
_entity.id
_entity.type
_entity.pdbx_description
1 polymer ?
#
loop_
_entity_poly.entity_id
_entity_poly.type
_entity_poly.pdbx_seq_one_letter_code
_entity_poly.pdbx_strand_id
1 'polypeptide(L)'
;MPIIRHKILHHNCMRPGLSAIPKKDKKKIIITENLSPHILESIFLDDCYEKAQPNANRWDYIIFFSSTINPSAKCIEVHSSNDVNCMEKKYNWLKNLILSKNLGKINDYEFIWVYSNGDLLPRSSRKFKLRTLILARTGMRGTSCIRI
;
A
#
# COMPACT_ATOMS: atom_id res chain seq x y z
N MET A 1 11.19 1.75 14.57
CA MET A 1 10.34 2.85 14.15
C MET A 1 8.96 2.92 14.83
N PRO A 2 8.90 2.90 16.17
CA PRO A 2 7.60 3.03 16.84
C PRO A 2 6.93 4.39 16.60
N ILE A 3 7.70 5.38 16.13
CA ILE A 3 7.26 6.77 15.96
C ILE A 3 6.25 6.95 14.82
N ILE A 4 6.31 6.13 13.77
CA ILE A 4 5.40 6.24 12.63
C ILE A 4 3.96 5.92 13.05
N ARG A 5 3.76 4.87 13.84
CA ARG A 5 2.46 4.44 14.31
C ARG A 5 1.66 5.52 15.04
N HIS A 6 2.33 6.27 15.90
CA HIS A 6 1.66 7.26 16.76
C HIS A 6 1.33 8.56 16.04
N LYS A 7 1.92 8.78 14.86
CA LYS A 7 1.72 10.00 14.08
C LYS A 7 0.65 9.88 13.00
N ILE A 8 0.20 8.66 12.67
CA ILE A 8 -0.92 8.51 11.76
C ILE A 8 -2.18 9.02 12.45
N LEU A 9 -2.79 10.00 11.82
CA LEU A 9 -3.75 10.92 12.45
C LEU A 9 -5.06 10.33 12.92
N HIS A 10 -5.39 9.14 12.49
CA HIS A 10 -6.65 8.53 12.84
C HIS A 10 -6.39 7.22 13.60
N HIS A 11 -6.02 7.36 14.88
CA HIS A 11 -5.88 6.22 15.79
C HIS A 11 -7.09 5.30 15.75
N ASN A 12 -8.29 5.88 15.53
CA ASN A 12 -9.53 5.13 15.44
C ASN A 12 -9.60 4.18 14.24
N CYS A 13 -8.77 4.39 13.22
CA CYS A 13 -8.72 3.54 12.04
C CYS A 13 -7.69 2.40 12.15
N MET A 14 -6.78 2.48 13.11
CA MET A 14 -5.79 1.42 13.33
C MET A 14 -6.46 0.18 13.91
N ARG A 15 -6.09 -0.98 13.37
CA ARG A 15 -6.60 -2.28 13.82
C ARG A 15 -5.45 -3.25 14.08
N PRO A 16 -5.57 -4.14 15.07
CA PRO A 16 -4.51 -5.11 15.37
C PRO A 16 -4.32 -6.09 14.21
N GLY A 17 -3.08 -6.49 13.97
CA GLY A 17 -2.73 -7.44 12.92
C GLY A 17 -3.23 -7.00 11.56
N LEU A 18 -3.87 -7.89 10.83
CA LEU A 18 -4.43 -7.64 9.50
C LEU A 18 -5.92 -7.31 9.52
N SER A 19 -6.50 -7.01 10.68
CA SER A 19 -7.95 -6.89 10.81
C SER A 19 -8.57 -5.66 10.13
N ALA A 20 -7.75 -4.69 9.70
CA ALA A 20 -8.23 -3.59 8.85
C ALA A 20 -8.49 -4.02 7.40
N ILE A 21 -7.93 -5.15 6.96
CA ILE A 21 -7.98 -5.58 5.57
C ILE A 21 -9.19 -6.51 5.36
N PRO A 22 -10.11 -6.19 4.41
CA PRO A 22 -11.24 -7.06 4.09
C PRO A 22 -10.80 -8.44 3.61
N LYS A 23 -11.63 -9.46 3.85
CA LYS A 23 -11.34 -10.85 3.47
C LYS A 23 -11.01 -11.02 1.99
N LYS A 24 -11.70 -10.29 1.11
CA LYS A 24 -11.48 -10.38 -0.34
C LYS A 24 -10.05 -10.00 -0.73
N ASP A 25 -9.46 -9.04 -0.04
CA ASP A 25 -8.11 -8.56 -0.32
C ASP A 25 -7.06 -9.35 0.48
N LYS A 26 -7.39 -9.85 1.66
CA LYS A 26 -6.50 -10.73 2.44
C LYS A 26 -6.04 -11.95 1.66
N LYS A 27 -6.89 -12.50 0.81
CA LYS A 27 -6.57 -13.67 -0.04
C LYS A 27 -5.40 -13.41 -0.98
N LYS A 28 -5.13 -12.15 -1.30
CA LYS A 28 -4.05 -11.72 -2.21
C LYS A 28 -2.78 -11.34 -1.48
N ILE A 29 -2.79 -11.37 -0.16
CA ILE A 29 -1.67 -10.99 0.70
C ILE A 29 -1.25 -12.22 1.51
N ILE A 30 -0.17 -12.85 1.07
CA ILE A 30 0.38 -14.03 1.75
C ILE A 30 1.52 -13.56 2.65
N ILE A 31 1.35 -13.74 3.95
CA ILE A 31 2.39 -13.43 4.94
C ILE A 31 3.16 -14.72 5.22
N THR A 32 4.47 -14.69 5.03
CA THR A 32 5.32 -15.83 5.34
C THR A 32 5.37 -16.08 6.85
N GLU A 33 5.63 -17.33 7.24
CA GLU A 33 5.69 -17.72 8.67
C GLU A 33 6.72 -16.91 9.45
N ASN A 34 7.83 -16.53 8.81
CA ASN A 34 8.88 -15.72 9.42
C ASN A 34 8.42 -14.32 9.79
N LEU A 35 7.52 -13.72 9.01
CA LEU A 35 7.05 -12.35 9.21
C LEU A 35 5.75 -12.26 9.99
N SER A 36 4.93 -13.32 9.97
CA SER A 36 3.63 -13.32 10.63
C SER A 36 3.69 -12.88 12.10
N PRO A 37 4.67 -13.35 12.93
CA PRO A 37 4.78 -12.91 14.32
C PRO A 37 5.13 -11.43 14.49
N HIS A 38 5.62 -10.78 13.44
CA HIS A 38 6.09 -9.39 13.48
C HIS A 38 5.04 -8.38 13.02
N ILE A 39 3.85 -8.83 12.63
CA ILE A 39 2.76 -7.94 12.26
C ILE A 39 2.22 -7.27 13.52
N LEU A 40 2.20 -5.95 13.53
CA LEU A 40 1.68 -5.17 14.66
C LEU A 40 0.24 -4.72 14.42
N GLU A 41 0.04 -3.96 13.37
CA GLU A 41 -1.22 -3.29 13.08
C GLU A 41 -1.39 -3.09 11.57
N SER A 42 -2.62 -2.78 11.16
CA SER A 42 -2.93 -2.35 9.81
C SER A 42 -3.93 -1.20 9.82
N ILE A 43 -3.98 -0.46 8.72
CA ILE A 43 -4.94 0.61 8.51
C ILE A 43 -5.51 0.51 7.10
N PHE A 44 -6.83 0.72 6.97
CA PHE A 44 -7.51 0.88 5.69
C PHE A 44 -7.65 2.40 5.40
N LEU A 45 -6.70 2.94 4.67
CA LEU A 45 -6.62 4.38 4.41
C LEU A 45 -7.78 4.90 3.58
N ASP A 46 -8.19 4.16 2.56
CA ASP A 46 -9.30 4.58 1.69
C ASP A 46 -10.58 4.82 2.50
N ASP A 47 -10.92 3.90 3.37
CA ASP A 47 -12.07 4.02 4.26
C ASP A 47 -11.87 5.14 5.29
N CYS A 48 -10.69 5.20 5.89
CA CYS A 48 -10.38 6.14 6.97
C CYS A 48 -10.45 7.61 6.50
N TYR A 49 -10.01 7.90 5.28
CA TYR A 49 -9.95 9.26 4.74
C TYR A 49 -11.12 9.61 3.82
N GLU A 50 -12.09 8.72 3.62
CA GLU A 50 -13.22 8.93 2.71
C GLU A 50 -14.02 10.20 3.03
N LYS A 51 -14.32 10.43 4.30
CA LYS A 51 -15.09 11.61 4.73
C LYS A 51 -14.29 12.91 4.61
N ALA A 52 -13.01 12.87 4.98
CA ALA A 52 -12.17 14.07 4.97
C ALA A 52 -11.72 14.45 3.56
N GLN A 53 -11.52 13.48 2.69
CA GLN A 53 -10.99 13.67 1.33
C GLN A 53 -11.75 12.80 0.33
N PRO A 54 -13.07 13.06 0.10
CA PRO A 54 -13.92 12.17 -0.69
C PRO A 54 -13.53 12.07 -2.16
N ASN A 55 -12.89 13.11 -2.72
CA ASN A 55 -12.50 13.15 -4.12
C ASN A 55 -11.03 12.83 -4.37
N ALA A 56 -10.28 12.47 -3.32
CA ALA A 56 -8.87 12.13 -3.45
C ALA A 56 -8.69 10.72 -4.01
N ASN A 57 -7.56 10.50 -4.68
CA ASN A 57 -7.13 9.17 -5.11
C ASN A 57 -6.43 8.49 -3.93
N ARG A 58 -7.21 8.01 -2.97
CA ARG A 58 -6.71 7.42 -1.72
C ARG A 58 -6.08 6.05 -1.97
N TRP A 59 -5.07 5.73 -1.18
CA TRP A 59 -4.42 4.43 -1.14
C TRP A 59 -5.19 3.46 -0.25
N ASP A 60 -5.08 2.14 -0.49
CA ASP A 60 -5.86 1.16 0.29
C ASP A 60 -5.29 0.92 1.68
N TYR A 61 -4.15 0.26 1.81
CA TYR A 61 -3.72 -0.29 3.09
C TYR A 61 -2.27 0.02 3.43
N ILE A 62 -1.98 0.13 4.73
CA ILE A 62 -0.63 0.00 5.26
C ILE A 62 -0.63 -1.10 6.31
N ILE A 63 0.33 -2.01 6.23
CA ILE A 63 0.62 -3.00 7.25
C ILE A 63 1.91 -2.60 7.96
N PHE A 64 1.85 -2.50 9.29
CA PHE A 64 2.98 -2.15 10.12
C PHE A 64 3.57 -3.39 10.78
N PHE A 65 4.87 -3.57 10.61
CA PHE A 65 5.66 -4.64 11.21
C PHE A 65 6.52 -4.09 12.34
N SER A 66 7.07 -4.98 13.17
CA SER A 66 8.01 -4.57 14.21
C SER A 66 9.25 -3.92 13.59
N SER A 67 9.96 -3.11 14.37
CA SER A 67 11.14 -2.35 13.92
C SER A 67 12.30 -3.22 13.43
N THR A 68 12.29 -4.53 13.74
CA THR A 68 13.28 -5.49 13.25
C THR A 68 13.11 -5.82 11.78
N ILE A 69 11.94 -5.52 11.20
CA ILE A 69 11.65 -5.73 9.78
C ILE A 69 11.93 -4.43 9.02
N ASN A 70 12.66 -4.53 7.91
CA ASN A 70 13.02 -3.38 7.10
C ASN A 70 12.67 -3.63 5.62
N PRO A 71 11.81 -2.78 5.00
CA PRO A 71 11.06 -1.69 5.61
C PRO A 71 9.93 -2.20 6.53
N SER A 72 9.69 -1.47 7.62
CA SER A 72 8.69 -1.86 8.63
C SER A 72 7.26 -1.48 8.29
N ALA A 73 7.05 -0.69 7.25
CA ALA A 73 5.73 -0.32 6.75
C ALA A 73 5.59 -0.76 5.29
N LYS A 74 4.57 -1.57 5.01
CA LYS A 74 4.27 -2.05 3.66
C LYS A 74 2.91 -1.50 3.22
N CYS A 75 2.97 -0.66 2.18
CA CYS A 75 1.80 0.01 1.62
C CYS A 75 1.27 -0.81 0.47
N ILE A 76 0.04 -1.30 0.58
CA ILE A 76 -0.56 -2.22 -0.38
C ILE A 76 -1.78 -1.58 -1.02
N GLU A 77 -1.80 -1.53 -2.34
CA GLU A 77 -2.97 -1.15 -3.14
C GLU A 77 -3.43 -2.35 -3.95
N VAL A 78 -4.69 -2.73 -3.80
CA VAL A 78 -5.32 -3.79 -4.59
C VAL A 78 -6.13 -3.12 -5.70
N HIS A 79 -5.64 -3.13 -6.92
CA HIS A 79 -6.22 -2.37 -8.01
C HIS A 79 -6.01 -3.07 -9.35
N SER A 80 -6.88 -2.78 -10.33
CA SER A 80 -6.78 -3.39 -11.66
C SER A 80 -5.44 -3.08 -12.33
N SER A 81 -4.84 -4.09 -12.96
CA SER A 81 -3.61 -3.93 -13.75
C SER A 81 -3.75 -2.95 -14.92
N ASN A 82 -4.98 -2.69 -15.37
CA ASN A 82 -5.30 -1.81 -16.50
C ASN A 82 -5.35 -0.32 -16.13
N ASP A 83 -5.54 0.01 -14.87
CA ASP A 83 -5.77 1.40 -14.42
C ASP A 83 -4.47 2.09 -14.00
N VAL A 84 -3.59 2.23 -14.97
CA VAL A 84 -2.21 2.69 -14.76
C VAL A 84 -2.15 4.15 -14.31
N ASN A 85 -2.96 5.02 -14.93
CA ASN A 85 -2.97 6.45 -14.60
C ASN A 85 -3.44 6.72 -13.16
N CYS A 86 -4.44 5.98 -12.71
CA CYS A 86 -4.96 6.09 -11.35
C CYS A 86 -3.89 5.74 -10.30
N MET A 87 -3.05 4.75 -10.58
CA MET A 87 -2.05 4.28 -9.65
C MET A 87 -0.96 5.30 -9.33
N GLU A 88 -0.51 6.07 -10.31
CA GLU A 88 0.44 7.15 -10.05
C GLU A 88 -0.17 8.22 -9.14
N LYS A 89 -1.43 8.56 -9.35
CA LYS A 89 -2.16 9.51 -8.51
C LYS A 89 -2.33 9.01 -7.07
N LYS A 90 -2.65 7.74 -6.90
CA LYS A 90 -2.75 7.10 -5.59
C LYS A 90 -1.40 7.09 -4.85
N TYR A 91 -0.35 6.75 -5.55
CA TYR A 91 1.01 6.81 -5.00
C TYR A 91 1.37 8.23 -4.53
N ASN A 92 1.11 9.23 -5.36
CA ASN A 92 1.40 10.63 -5.02
C ASN A 92 0.58 11.10 -3.82
N TRP A 93 -0.67 10.68 -3.73
CA TRP A 93 -1.51 11.00 -2.57
C TRP A 93 -0.90 10.46 -1.27
N LEU A 94 -0.49 9.19 -1.26
CA LEU A 94 0.11 8.58 -0.06
C LEU A 94 1.47 9.20 0.26
N LYS A 95 2.31 9.42 -0.75
CA LYS A 95 3.60 10.10 -0.58
C LYS A 95 3.43 11.46 0.05
N ASN A 96 2.49 12.26 -0.43
CA ASN A 96 2.20 13.58 0.11
C ASN A 96 1.67 13.50 1.54
N LEU A 97 0.84 12.52 1.86
CA LEU A 97 0.36 12.28 3.21
C LEU A 97 1.53 11.99 4.17
N ILE A 98 2.43 11.09 3.79
CA ILE A 98 3.60 10.73 4.59
C ILE A 98 4.48 11.96 4.82
N LEU A 99 4.78 12.74 3.79
CA LEU A 99 5.65 13.91 3.88
C LEU A 99 5.00 15.05 4.65
N SER A 100 3.73 15.38 4.37
CA SER A 100 3.03 16.50 5.02
C SER A 100 2.78 16.26 6.50
N LYS A 101 2.60 15.01 6.91
CA LYS A 101 2.38 14.62 8.31
C LYS A 101 3.68 14.27 9.04
N ASN A 102 4.81 14.37 8.35
CA ASN A 102 6.12 14.05 8.91
C ASN A 102 6.18 12.62 9.50
N LEU A 103 5.71 11.65 8.71
CA LEU A 103 5.59 10.24 9.11
C LEU A 103 6.84 9.41 8.81
N GLY A 104 7.97 10.04 8.63
CA GLY A 104 9.23 9.40 8.29
C GLY A 104 9.66 9.67 6.86
N LYS A 105 10.64 8.91 6.40
CA LYS A 105 11.19 9.02 5.04
C LYS A 105 10.43 8.08 4.11
N ILE A 106 10.35 8.43 2.82
CA ILE A 106 9.72 7.56 1.82
C ILE A 106 10.38 6.17 1.78
N ASN A 107 11.69 6.10 1.97
CA ASN A 107 12.41 4.81 1.99
C ASN A 107 12.08 3.92 3.19
N ASP A 108 11.38 4.43 4.21
CA ASP A 108 10.89 3.64 5.34
C ASP A 108 9.66 2.80 4.96
N TYR A 109 9.11 3.02 3.77
CA TYR A 109 7.90 2.39 3.25
C TYR A 109 8.21 1.60 1.99
N GLU A 110 7.60 0.41 1.87
CA GLU A 110 7.56 -0.35 0.62
C GLU A 110 6.18 -0.18 -0.01
N PHE A 111 6.13 0.19 -1.29
CA PHE A 111 4.87 0.41 -2.02
C PHE A 111 4.64 -0.76 -2.97
N ILE A 112 3.49 -1.41 -2.86
CA ILE A 112 3.16 -2.61 -3.62
C ILE A 112 1.78 -2.47 -4.26
N TRP A 113 1.74 -2.64 -5.58
CA TRP A 113 0.51 -2.70 -6.35
C TRP A 113 0.16 -4.16 -6.63
N VAL A 114 -0.92 -4.64 -6.00
CA VAL A 114 -1.46 -5.98 -6.24
C VAL A 114 -2.54 -5.88 -7.31
N TYR A 115 -2.35 -6.59 -8.42
CA TYR A 115 -3.30 -6.59 -9.53
C TYR A 115 -4.56 -7.37 -9.13
N SER A 116 -5.69 -6.68 -8.95
CA SER A 116 -6.92 -7.26 -8.39
C SER A 116 -7.51 -8.38 -9.25
N ASN A 117 -7.27 -8.35 -10.55
CA ASN A 117 -7.75 -9.32 -11.53
C ASN A 117 -6.60 -10.05 -12.25
N GLY A 118 -5.40 -10.09 -11.63
CA GLY A 118 -4.20 -10.63 -12.24
C GLY A 118 -3.57 -9.67 -13.24
N ASP A 119 -2.43 -10.06 -13.79
CA ASP A 119 -1.74 -9.27 -14.81
C ASP A 119 -2.29 -9.58 -16.20
N LEU A 120 -3.25 -8.77 -16.64
CA LEU A 120 -3.94 -8.93 -17.91
C LEU A 120 -3.36 -8.07 -19.05
N LEU A 121 -2.34 -7.26 -18.78
CA LEU A 121 -1.78 -6.37 -19.80
C LEU A 121 -0.86 -7.13 -20.75
N PRO A 122 -1.12 -7.11 -22.08
CA PRO A 122 -0.16 -7.59 -23.05
C PRO A 122 1.14 -6.79 -23.00
N ARG A 123 2.28 -7.46 -23.07
CA ARG A 123 3.61 -6.82 -23.02
C ARG A 123 3.84 -5.81 -24.13
N SER A 124 3.17 -5.98 -25.26
CA SER A 124 3.24 -5.06 -26.41
C SER A 124 2.36 -3.83 -26.28
N SER A 125 1.45 -3.80 -25.30
CA SER A 125 0.49 -2.70 -25.16
C SER A 125 1.12 -1.41 -24.64
N ARG A 126 0.51 -0.28 -24.99
CA ARG A 126 0.92 1.04 -24.48
C ARG A 126 0.77 1.13 -22.97
N LYS A 127 -0.29 0.55 -22.41
CA LYS A 127 -0.53 0.51 -20.96
C LYS A 127 0.55 -0.27 -20.22
N PHE A 128 1.03 -1.38 -20.78
CA PHE A 128 2.13 -2.14 -20.18
C PHE A 128 3.41 -1.30 -20.11
N LYS A 129 3.75 -0.60 -21.20
CA LYS A 129 4.93 0.28 -21.25
C LYS A 129 4.80 1.43 -20.25
N LEU A 130 3.64 2.04 -20.17
CA LEU A 130 3.36 3.11 -19.21
C LEU A 130 3.47 2.60 -17.76
N ARG A 131 2.91 1.43 -17.47
CA ARG A 131 3.03 0.80 -16.16
C ARG A 131 4.48 0.59 -15.77
N THR A 132 5.29 0.06 -16.68
CA THR A 132 6.73 -0.14 -16.46
C THR A 132 7.44 1.15 -16.08
N LEU A 133 7.13 2.26 -16.77
CA LEU A 133 7.67 3.58 -16.44
C LEU A 133 7.23 4.06 -15.06
N ILE A 134 5.97 3.89 -14.72
CA ILE A 134 5.42 4.33 -13.43
C ILE A 134 6.04 3.53 -12.29
N LEU A 135 6.16 2.22 -12.42
CA LEU A 135 6.82 1.38 -11.42
C LEU A 135 8.28 1.79 -11.22
N ALA A 136 8.99 2.10 -12.31
CA ALA A 136 10.38 2.56 -12.24
C ALA A 136 10.50 3.92 -11.54
N ARG A 137 9.63 4.89 -11.87
CA ARG A 137 9.66 6.23 -11.28
C ARG A 137 9.29 6.26 -9.80
N THR A 138 8.34 5.42 -9.41
CA THR A 138 7.80 5.43 -8.05
C THR A 138 8.51 4.47 -7.11
N GLY A 139 9.23 3.49 -7.65
CA GLY A 139 9.79 2.41 -6.86
C GLY A 139 8.77 1.39 -6.40
N MET A 140 7.52 1.47 -6.88
CA MET A 140 6.50 0.46 -6.59
C MET A 140 6.84 -0.89 -7.19
N ARG A 141 6.46 -1.95 -6.49
CA ARG A 141 6.49 -3.32 -7.01
C ARG A 141 5.07 -3.73 -7.42
N GLY A 142 4.92 -4.23 -8.65
CA GLY A 142 3.66 -4.78 -9.15
C GLY A 142 3.64 -6.30 -9.10
N THR A 143 2.53 -6.90 -8.66
CA THR A 143 2.40 -8.36 -8.57
C THR A 143 0.92 -8.79 -8.58
N SER A 144 0.65 -10.01 -9.05
CA SER A 144 -0.70 -10.59 -9.00
C SER A 144 -1.10 -11.08 -7.61
N CYS A 145 -0.12 -11.47 -6.80
CA CYS A 145 -0.32 -11.87 -5.41
C CYS A 145 0.96 -11.53 -4.64
N ILE A 146 0.80 -10.79 -3.55
CA ILE A 146 1.95 -10.45 -2.74
C ILE A 146 2.27 -11.58 -1.77
N ARG A 147 3.55 -11.93 -1.73
CA ARG A 147 4.11 -12.80 -0.70
C ARG A 147 5.16 -11.99 0.07
N ILE A 148 4.86 -11.77 1.31
CA ILE A 148 5.72 -11.00 2.21
C ILE A 148 6.46 -11.95 3.15
#